data_0a2b76b25e632b638989a5277d877114
#
_entry.id   0a2b76b25e632b638989a5277d877114
#
_cell.length_a   1.000
_cell.length_b   1.000
_cell.length_c   1.000
_cell.angle_alpha   90.00
_cell.angle_beta   90.00
_cell.angle_gamma   90.00
#
_symmetry.space_group_name_H-M   'P 1'
#
loop_
_entity.id
_entity.type
_entity.pdbx_description
1 polymer ?
#
loop_
_entity_poly.entity_id
_entity_poly.type
_entity_poly.pdbx_seq_one_letter_code
_entity_poly.pdbx_strand_id
1 'polypeptide(L)'
;FAKLAESADNIMCRTTDEYLAQVVPTRKNNYTGLLEDYNLITICAESFCPWFISEELTPTLYKLSHTGIIFENYYGTFQSVTTNGEYTMCMGLYPDMSRTKTDSSFNVAGTNYLPFCLGNALKEKSYQTWGYHDYIGDFYNRNITHANMGYTFKAADSGLDIKIDWPSSDLEMMEASVDDYLSSKEPFHAYYMTFSGHYQYNWDNAMSAKNHNAVRDLPYSEPVKAYIACNLELENALTYLMDRLEQA
;
A
#
# COMPACT_ATOMS: atom_id res chain seq x y z
N PHE A 1 24.14 2.72 9.37
CA PHE A 1 23.66 4.10 9.50
C PHE A 1 24.83 5.07 9.68
N ALA A 2 25.79 4.86 10.61
CA ALA A 2 26.93 5.76 10.81
C ALA A 2 27.80 5.96 9.55
N LYS A 3 28.05 4.91 8.75
CA LYS A 3 28.80 5.01 7.49
C LYS A 3 28.07 5.76 6.36
N LEU A 4 26.73 5.77 6.39
CA LEU A 4 25.93 6.56 5.44
C LEU A 4 25.95 8.05 5.82
N ALA A 5 25.94 8.37 7.11
CA ALA A 5 26.08 9.75 7.60
C ALA A 5 27.47 10.33 7.29
N GLU A 6 28.56 9.55 7.49
CA GLU A 6 29.92 9.98 7.12
C GLU A 6 30.10 10.23 5.61
N SER A 7 29.35 9.54 4.75
CA SER A 7 29.40 9.79 3.31
C SER A 7 28.60 11.03 2.88
N ALA A 8 27.53 11.38 3.59
CA ALA A 8 26.69 12.54 3.28
C ALA A 8 27.39 13.87 3.63
N ASP A 9 28.21 13.91 4.67
CA ASP A 9 28.94 15.12 5.10
C ASP A 9 30.07 15.53 4.14
N ASN A 10 30.47 14.68 3.22
CA ASN A 10 31.55 14.95 2.27
C ASN A 10 31.10 15.25 0.83
N ILE A 11 29.81 15.16 0.54
CA ILE A 11 29.28 15.47 -0.81
C ILE A 11 28.81 16.92 -0.84
N MET A 12 29.72 17.82 -1.18
CA MET A 12 29.40 19.23 -1.44
C MET A 12 28.82 19.38 -2.85
N CYS A 13 27.54 19.02 -3.04
CA CYS A 13 26.82 19.28 -4.29
C CYS A 13 26.16 20.66 -4.23
N ARG A 14 26.36 21.48 -5.25
CA ARG A 14 25.74 22.81 -5.37
C ARG A 14 24.39 22.76 -6.08
N THR A 15 24.15 21.70 -6.85
CA THR A 15 22.93 21.48 -7.62
C THR A 15 22.46 20.03 -7.48
N THR A 16 21.18 19.79 -7.77
CA THR A 16 20.62 18.45 -7.84
C THR A 16 21.32 17.60 -8.89
N ASP A 17 21.68 18.18 -10.03
CA ASP A 17 22.37 17.47 -11.11
C ASP A 17 23.77 17.00 -10.70
N GLU A 18 24.51 17.83 -9.96
CA GLU A 18 25.81 17.44 -9.38
C GLU A 18 25.67 16.29 -8.37
N TYR A 19 24.60 16.28 -7.57
CA TYR A 19 24.29 15.19 -6.67
C TYR A 19 23.94 13.90 -7.43
N LEU A 20 23.02 13.98 -8.39
CA LEU A 20 22.58 12.83 -9.19
C LEU A 20 23.72 12.20 -9.99
N ALA A 21 24.68 13.02 -10.49
CA ALA A 21 25.86 12.53 -11.19
C ALA A 21 26.80 11.68 -10.32
N GLN A 22 26.70 11.81 -8.98
CA GLN A 22 27.49 11.04 -8.00
C GLN A 22 26.75 9.80 -7.47
N VAL A 23 25.44 9.70 -7.72
CA VAL A 23 24.65 8.53 -7.29
C VAL A 23 25.07 7.31 -8.11
N VAL A 24 25.55 6.29 -7.42
CA VAL A 24 25.88 5.02 -8.08
C VAL A 24 24.56 4.31 -8.46
N PRO A 25 24.34 4.04 -9.75
CA PRO A 25 23.11 3.35 -10.17
C PRO A 25 23.01 1.95 -9.55
N THR A 26 21.78 1.51 -9.34
CA THR A 26 21.49 0.15 -8.86
C THR A 26 22.12 -0.87 -9.82
N ARG A 27 22.87 -1.80 -9.28
CA ARG A 27 23.52 -2.85 -10.07
C ARG A 27 22.50 -3.93 -10.45
N LYS A 28 22.60 -4.39 -11.69
CA LYS A 28 21.87 -5.58 -12.13
C LYS A 28 22.37 -6.82 -11.39
N ASN A 29 21.46 -7.75 -11.12
CA ASN A 29 21.74 -9.06 -10.52
C ASN A 29 20.98 -10.15 -11.29
N ASN A 30 21.04 -11.40 -10.81
CA ASN A 30 20.42 -12.56 -11.47
C ASN A 30 18.88 -12.51 -11.50
N TYR A 31 18.27 -11.62 -10.72
CA TYR A 31 16.81 -11.43 -10.68
C TYR A 31 16.35 -10.25 -11.55
N THR A 32 17.27 -9.47 -12.11
CA THR A 32 16.92 -8.30 -12.92
C THR A 32 16.20 -8.74 -14.19
N GLY A 33 14.97 -8.26 -14.37
CA GLY A 33 14.11 -8.60 -15.52
C GLY A 33 13.35 -9.93 -15.37
N LEU A 34 13.49 -10.66 -14.26
CA LEU A 34 12.81 -11.94 -14.06
C LEU A 34 11.29 -11.84 -14.16
N LEU A 35 10.72 -10.72 -13.75
CA LEU A 35 9.29 -10.46 -13.75
C LEU A 35 8.87 -9.43 -14.83
N GLU A 36 9.68 -9.26 -15.86
CA GLU A 36 9.31 -8.41 -17.00
C GLU A 36 8.01 -8.94 -17.64
N ASP A 37 7.08 -8.06 -17.98
CA ASP A 37 5.74 -8.34 -18.52
C ASP A 37 4.75 -9.06 -17.58
N TYR A 38 5.11 -9.31 -16.33
CA TYR A 38 4.17 -9.80 -15.33
C TYR A 38 3.29 -8.67 -14.80
N ASN A 39 2.05 -9.00 -14.45
CA ASN A 39 1.18 -8.09 -13.72
C ASN A 39 1.72 -7.83 -12.31
N LEU A 40 1.53 -6.61 -11.81
CA LEU A 40 1.95 -6.22 -10.46
C LEU A 40 0.74 -5.73 -9.66
N ILE A 41 0.47 -6.37 -8.54
CA ILE A 41 -0.47 -5.89 -7.54
C ILE A 41 0.32 -5.53 -6.29
N THR A 42 0.19 -4.28 -5.82
CA THR A 42 0.84 -3.80 -4.61
C THR A 42 -0.23 -3.41 -3.59
N ILE A 43 -0.13 -3.95 -2.39
CA ILE A 43 -1.09 -3.69 -1.31
C ILE A 43 -0.37 -3.05 -0.13
N CYS A 44 -0.77 -1.82 0.21
CA CYS A 44 -0.36 -1.15 1.43
C CYS A 44 -1.41 -1.45 2.50
N ALA A 45 -1.11 -2.43 3.34
CA ALA A 45 -2.04 -2.89 4.37
C ALA A 45 -1.97 -1.96 5.60
N GLU A 46 -3.05 -1.22 5.86
CA GLU A 46 -3.16 -0.29 6.99
C GLU A 46 -2.99 -1.01 8.33
N SER A 47 -2.07 -0.52 9.16
CA SER A 47 -1.82 -1.01 10.53
C SER A 47 -1.56 -2.52 10.64
N PHE A 48 -1.13 -3.15 9.57
CA PHE A 48 -0.93 -4.58 9.49
C PHE A 48 0.25 -5.07 10.35
N CYS A 49 0.04 -6.16 11.07
CA CYS A 49 1.10 -6.85 11.80
C CYS A 49 0.95 -8.38 11.60
N PRO A 50 2.01 -9.10 11.22
CA PRO A 50 1.89 -10.50 10.81
C PRO A 50 1.65 -11.50 11.96
N TRP A 51 1.66 -11.09 13.22
CA TRP A 51 1.56 -12.00 14.38
C TRP A 51 0.25 -12.79 14.46
N PHE A 52 -0.83 -12.31 13.82
CA PHE A 52 -2.14 -12.99 13.82
C PHE A 52 -2.34 -13.91 12.62
N ILE A 53 -1.38 -13.95 11.68
CA ILE A 53 -1.48 -14.85 10.52
C ILE A 53 -1.48 -16.30 10.99
N SER A 54 -2.50 -17.04 10.61
CA SER A 54 -2.61 -18.46 10.93
C SER A 54 -3.39 -19.21 9.85
N GLU A 55 -3.13 -20.50 9.72
CA GLU A 55 -3.81 -21.36 8.75
C GLU A 55 -5.32 -21.43 8.98
N GLU A 56 -5.74 -21.36 10.25
CA GLU A 56 -7.16 -21.47 10.62
C GLU A 56 -7.91 -20.15 10.48
N LEU A 57 -7.27 -19.02 10.84
CA LEU A 57 -7.95 -17.74 10.97
C LEU A 57 -7.80 -16.88 9.70
N THR A 58 -6.64 -16.97 9.04
CA THR A 58 -6.30 -16.16 7.88
C THR A 58 -5.63 -17.00 6.79
N PRO A 59 -6.34 -17.99 6.21
CA PRO A 59 -5.75 -18.99 5.32
C PRO A 59 -5.12 -18.39 4.06
N THR A 60 -5.67 -17.29 3.52
CA THR A 60 -5.11 -16.65 2.33
C THR A 60 -3.81 -15.91 2.65
N LEU A 61 -3.78 -15.12 3.72
CA LEU A 61 -2.55 -14.49 4.23
C LEU A 61 -1.50 -15.54 4.60
N TYR A 62 -1.94 -16.65 5.22
CA TYR A 62 -1.06 -17.77 5.54
C TYR A 62 -0.44 -18.37 4.27
N LYS A 63 -1.27 -18.72 3.26
CA LYS A 63 -0.80 -19.22 1.95
C LYS A 63 0.20 -18.25 1.31
N LEU A 64 -0.14 -16.97 1.21
CA LEU A 64 0.71 -15.95 0.60
C LEU A 64 2.04 -15.81 1.33
N SER A 65 2.03 -15.79 2.66
CA SER A 65 3.25 -15.67 3.46
C SER A 65 4.14 -16.93 3.45
N HIS A 66 3.65 -18.07 2.98
CA HIS A 66 4.41 -19.33 2.91
C HIS A 66 4.78 -19.78 1.49
N THR A 67 4.28 -19.09 0.46
CA THR A 67 4.56 -19.44 -0.95
C THR A 67 5.41 -18.41 -1.69
N GLY A 68 5.58 -17.23 -1.10
CA GLY A 68 6.33 -16.12 -1.68
C GLY A 68 7.69 -15.88 -1.02
N ILE A 69 8.23 -14.68 -1.27
CA ILE A 69 9.46 -14.20 -0.63
C ILE A 69 9.07 -13.42 0.62
N ILE A 70 9.64 -13.77 1.77
CA ILE A 70 9.43 -13.06 3.03
C ILE A 70 10.69 -12.26 3.37
N PHE A 71 10.53 -10.98 3.65
CA PHE A 71 11.59 -10.13 4.16
C PHE A 71 11.55 -10.12 5.69
N GLU A 72 12.34 -10.95 6.35
CA GLU A 72 12.36 -11.11 7.81
C GLU A 72 12.76 -9.83 8.57
N ASN A 73 13.50 -8.94 7.91
CA ASN A 73 13.98 -7.69 8.49
C ASN A 73 13.37 -6.47 7.78
N TYR A 74 12.09 -6.54 7.43
CA TYR A 74 11.35 -5.42 6.88
C TYR A 74 10.68 -4.63 8.01
N TYR A 75 10.99 -3.35 8.11
CA TYR A 75 10.46 -2.45 9.15
C TYR A 75 9.89 -1.19 8.51
N GLY A 76 8.74 -0.75 9.02
CA GLY A 76 8.25 0.59 8.71
C GLY A 76 9.22 1.64 9.24
N THR A 77 9.69 2.53 8.38
CA THR A 77 10.74 3.50 8.71
C THR A 77 10.20 4.80 9.27
N PHE A 78 8.90 5.06 9.12
CA PHE A 78 8.28 6.31 9.54
C PHE A 78 7.04 6.07 10.36
N GLN A 79 6.94 6.82 11.46
CA GLN A 79 5.77 6.91 12.30
C GLN A 79 4.92 8.10 11.88
N SER A 80 3.70 8.19 12.37
CA SER A 80 2.82 9.34 12.41
C SER A 80 1.64 9.23 11.45
N VAL A 81 1.80 9.35 10.14
CA VAL A 81 0.68 9.33 9.19
C VAL A 81 0.90 8.31 8.08
N THR A 82 -0.17 7.68 7.65
CA THR A 82 -0.18 6.62 6.62
C THR A 82 0.55 7.04 5.35
N THR A 83 0.36 8.28 4.90
CA THR A 83 0.97 8.79 3.67
C THR A 83 2.49 8.85 3.68
N ASN A 84 3.14 8.84 4.85
CA ASN A 84 4.60 8.74 4.90
C ASN A 84 5.08 7.32 4.55
N GLY A 85 4.33 6.30 4.94
CA GLY A 85 4.56 4.91 4.52
C GLY A 85 4.25 4.72 3.03
N GLU A 86 3.10 5.21 2.57
CA GLU A 86 2.72 5.20 1.16
C GLU A 86 3.77 5.90 0.27
N TYR A 87 4.25 7.08 0.68
CA TYR A 87 5.29 7.81 -0.04
C TYR A 87 6.55 6.94 -0.20
N THR A 88 7.02 6.34 0.90
CA THR A 88 8.21 5.48 0.87
C THR A 88 7.99 4.27 -0.05
N MET A 89 6.83 3.64 0.01
CA MET A 89 6.52 2.46 -0.80
C MET A 89 6.38 2.81 -2.29
N CYS A 90 5.65 3.88 -2.62
CA CYS A 90 5.39 4.25 -4.01
C CYS A 90 6.58 4.91 -4.69
N MET A 91 7.40 5.67 -3.94
CA MET A 91 8.50 6.46 -4.45
C MET A 91 9.87 5.79 -4.30
N GLY A 92 10.01 4.82 -3.39
CA GLY A 92 11.32 4.30 -2.99
C GLY A 92 12.21 5.35 -2.31
N LEU A 93 11.64 6.45 -1.83
CA LEU A 93 12.32 7.59 -1.22
C LEU A 93 11.78 7.86 0.17
N TYR A 94 12.58 8.48 1.01
CA TYR A 94 12.14 8.98 2.32
C TYR A 94 11.40 10.31 2.18
N PRO A 95 10.28 10.52 2.89
CA PRO A 95 9.64 11.82 2.94
C PRO A 95 10.53 12.86 3.64
N ASP A 96 10.43 14.12 3.24
CA ASP A 96 11.14 15.23 3.89
C ASP A 96 10.56 15.49 5.29
N MET A 97 11.15 14.89 6.31
CA MET A 97 10.69 14.98 7.70
C MET A 97 10.79 16.39 8.29
N SER A 98 11.55 17.30 7.68
CA SER A 98 11.58 18.70 8.12
C SER A 98 10.28 19.43 7.81
N ARG A 99 9.58 18.99 6.75
CA ARG A 99 8.31 19.57 6.27
C ARG A 99 7.09 18.75 6.69
N THR A 100 7.24 17.45 6.91
CA THR A 100 6.13 16.53 7.21
C THR A 100 5.89 16.28 8.70
N LYS A 101 6.55 17.00 9.60
CA LYS A 101 6.34 16.84 11.05
C LYS A 101 4.92 17.11 11.51
N THR A 102 4.22 18.00 10.83
CA THR A 102 2.87 18.44 11.15
C THR A 102 1.90 18.27 9.98
N ASP A 103 2.38 17.74 8.85
CA ASP A 103 1.59 17.58 7.64
C ASP A 103 1.92 16.25 6.94
N SER A 104 1.03 15.79 6.07
CA SER A 104 1.26 14.57 5.30
C SER A 104 2.27 14.82 4.17
N SER A 105 3.05 13.79 3.83
CA SER A 105 3.97 13.86 2.68
C SER A 105 3.22 14.16 1.38
N PHE A 106 2.00 13.71 1.23
CA PHE A 106 1.17 13.96 0.06
C PHE A 106 0.71 15.42 -0.05
N ASN A 107 0.41 16.08 1.08
CA ASN A 107 0.14 17.51 1.08
C ASN A 107 1.35 18.35 0.66
N VAL A 108 2.56 17.88 0.99
CA VAL A 108 3.81 18.55 0.64
C VAL A 108 4.23 18.31 -0.80
N ALA A 109 4.13 17.07 -1.28
CA ALA A 109 4.69 16.63 -2.57
C ALA A 109 3.62 16.37 -3.64
N GLY A 110 2.36 16.20 -3.26
CA GLY A 110 1.31 15.67 -4.12
C GLY A 110 0.97 16.49 -5.36
N THR A 111 1.24 17.79 -5.35
CA THR A 111 1.02 18.66 -6.51
C THR A 111 2.15 18.60 -7.55
N ASN A 112 3.25 17.92 -7.25
CA ASN A 112 4.37 17.75 -8.18
C ASN A 112 4.14 16.53 -9.07
N TYR A 113 4.61 16.58 -10.32
CA TYR A 113 4.77 15.38 -11.12
C TYR A 113 5.85 14.49 -10.49
N LEU A 114 5.53 13.20 -10.30
CA LEU A 114 6.35 12.26 -9.55
C LEU A 114 6.85 11.11 -10.47
N PRO A 115 7.86 11.38 -11.34
CA PRO A 115 8.29 10.44 -12.38
C PRO A 115 8.88 9.13 -11.84
N PHE A 116 9.38 9.13 -10.60
CA PHE A 116 10.04 7.95 -10.00
C PHE A 116 9.08 6.97 -9.35
N CYS A 117 7.79 7.31 -9.28
CA CYS A 117 6.77 6.40 -8.77
C CYS A 117 6.59 5.19 -9.66
N LEU A 118 6.26 4.05 -9.05
CA LEU A 118 5.94 2.82 -9.78
C LEU A 118 4.87 3.04 -10.86
N GLY A 119 3.83 3.82 -10.56
CA GLY A 119 2.79 4.14 -11.54
C GLY A 119 3.32 4.78 -12.81
N ASN A 120 4.10 5.88 -12.70
CA ASN A 120 4.68 6.53 -13.87
C ASN A 120 5.74 5.65 -14.56
N ALA A 121 6.62 5.00 -13.78
CA ALA A 121 7.67 4.16 -14.33
C ALA A 121 7.13 2.95 -15.12
N LEU A 122 6.02 2.34 -14.66
CA LEU A 122 5.38 1.24 -15.36
C LEU A 122 4.52 1.71 -16.53
N LYS A 123 3.91 2.89 -16.41
CA LYS A 123 3.17 3.51 -17.53
C LYS A 123 4.08 3.79 -18.73
N GLU A 124 5.34 4.20 -18.50
CA GLU A 124 6.35 4.34 -19.56
C GLU A 124 6.68 3.00 -20.25
N LYS A 125 6.37 1.88 -19.61
CA LYS A 125 6.51 0.51 -20.13
C LYS A 125 5.20 -0.07 -20.68
N SER A 126 4.21 0.78 -20.95
CA SER A 126 2.89 0.41 -21.48
C SER A 126 2.01 -0.41 -20.53
N TYR A 127 2.27 -0.37 -19.22
CA TYR A 127 1.34 -0.93 -18.24
C TYR A 127 0.13 -0.02 -18.06
N GLN A 128 -1.04 -0.63 -17.87
CA GLN A 128 -2.17 0.08 -17.28
C GLN A 128 -1.92 0.24 -15.77
N THR A 129 -2.07 1.44 -15.24
CA THR A 129 -1.73 1.75 -13.83
C THR A 129 -2.96 2.27 -13.09
N TRP A 130 -3.40 1.50 -12.10
CA TRP A 130 -4.58 1.76 -11.28
C TRP A 130 -4.20 1.97 -9.82
N GLY A 131 -4.89 2.88 -9.14
CA GLY A 131 -4.74 3.10 -7.72
C GLY A 131 -6.11 3.18 -7.04
N TYR A 132 -6.26 2.53 -5.88
CA TYR A 132 -7.52 2.41 -5.17
C TYR A 132 -7.38 2.74 -3.69
N HIS A 133 -8.43 3.38 -3.14
CA HIS A 133 -8.56 3.62 -1.71
C HIS A 133 -10.04 3.57 -1.32
N ASP A 134 -10.37 2.84 -0.28
CA ASP A 134 -11.74 2.63 0.20
C ASP A 134 -12.27 3.73 1.12
N TYR A 135 -11.61 4.88 1.15
CA TYR A 135 -12.10 6.07 1.82
C TYR A 135 -12.16 7.26 0.86
N ILE A 136 -12.32 8.48 1.39
CA ILE A 136 -12.47 9.71 0.61
C ILE A 136 -11.15 10.07 -0.09
N GLY A 137 -11.20 10.33 -1.40
CA GLY A 137 -10.03 10.64 -2.22
C GLY A 137 -9.31 11.93 -1.84
N ASP A 138 -10.05 12.93 -1.33
CA ASP A 138 -9.46 14.17 -0.82
C ASP A 138 -8.71 13.99 0.51
N PHE A 139 -8.92 12.89 1.22
CA PHE A 139 -8.21 12.62 2.46
C PHE A 139 -6.71 12.46 2.19
N TYR A 140 -5.92 13.38 2.71
CA TYR A 140 -4.50 13.55 2.38
C TYR A 140 -4.21 13.89 0.91
N ASN A 141 -5.16 14.48 0.17
CA ASN A 141 -5.00 14.83 -1.25
C ASN A 141 -4.62 13.65 -2.16
N ARG A 142 -5.08 12.43 -1.88
CA ARG A 142 -4.76 11.24 -2.67
C ARG A 142 -5.24 11.36 -4.11
N ASN A 143 -6.41 11.95 -4.34
CA ASN A 143 -6.95 12.23 -5.67
C ASN A 143 -5.97 13.01 -6.57
N ILE A 144 -5.22 13.97 -6.01
CA ILE A 144 -4.20 14.75 -6.72
C ILE A 144 -2.88 13.97 -6.80
N THR A 145 -2.43 13.45 -5.66
CA THR A 145 -1.12 12.82 -5.55
C THR A 145 -1.01 11.57 -6.41
N HIS A 146 -2.03 10.68 -6.38
CA HIS A 146 -1.99 9.44 -7.15
C HIS A 146 -2.08 9.70 -8.66
N ALA A 147 -2.79 10.74 -9.10
CA ALA A 147 -2.79 11.16 -10.50
C ALA A 147 -1.38 11.60 -10.94
N ASN A 148 -0.66 12.37 -10.11
CA ASN A 148 0.72 12.79 -10.36
C ASN A 148 1.73 11.63 -10.27
N MET A 149 1.40 10.57 -9.53
CA MET A 149 2.14 9.30 -9.48
C MET A 149 1.90 8.41 -10.72
N GLY A 150 0.96 8.78 -11.60
CA GLY A 150 0.67 8.07 -12.83
C GLY A 150 -0.50 7.09 -12.76
N TYR A 151 -1.22 7.04 -11.64
CA TYR A 151 -2.37 6.14 -11.49
C TYR A 151 -3.68 6.73 -12.03
N THR A 152 -4.50 5.90 -12.66
CA THR A 152 -5.93 6.12 -12.73
C THR A 152 -6.48 5.80 -11.35
N PHE A 153 -6.78 6.85 -10.57
CA PHE A 153 -7.13 6.71 -9.16
C PHE A 153 -8.65 6.69 -8.97
N LYS A 154 -9.12 5.75 -8.14
CA LYS A 154 -10.52 5.65 -7.70
C LYS A 154 -10.57 5.56 -6.17
N ALA A 155 -11.56 6.22 -5.59
CA ALA A 155 -11.82 6.21 -4.16
C ALA A 155 -13.33 6.06 -3.89
N ALA A 156 -13.71 5.88 -2.64
CA ALA A 156 -15.11 5.67 -2.24
C ALA A 156 -16.06 6.81 -2.66
N ASP A 157 -15.55 8.04 -2.76
CA ASP A 157 -16.30 9.22 -3.23
C ASP A 157 -16.02 9.55 -4.71
N SER A 158 -15.16 8.77 -5.39
CA SER A 158 -14.73 9.06 -6.76
C SER A 158 -14.40 7.77 -7.56
N GLY A 159 -15.44 7.11 -8.04
CA GLY A 159 -15.33 6.00 -8.98
C GLY A 159 -15.39 4.60 -8.39
N LEU A 160 -15.50 4.45 -7.07
CA LEU A 160 -15.90 3.21 -6.41
C LEU A 160 -17.31 3.36 -5.85
N ASP A 161 -18.20 2.42 -6.14
CA ASP A 161 -19.55 2.36 -5.57
C ASP A 161 -19.53 1.47 -4.32
N ILE A 162 -18.99 2.03 -3.22
CA ILE A 162 -18.82 1.33 -1.95
C ILE A 162 -19.31 2.20 -0.80
N LYS A 163 -19.61 1.58 0.34
CA LYS A 163 -20.04 2.28 1.53
C LYS A 163 -18.86 3.00 2.19
N ILE A 164 -19.03 4.29 2.49
CA ILE A 164 -18.08 5.05 3.30
C ILE A 164 -18.38 4.82 4.77
N ASP A 165 -17.46 4.17 5.46
CA ASP A 165 -17.47 3.93 6.90
C ASP A 165 -16.13 4.35 7.54
N TRP A 166 -16.02 4.22 8.87
CA TRP A 166 -14.77 4.44 9.59
C TRP A 166 -14.41 3.24 10.48
N PRO A 167 -13.49 2.37 9.99
CA PRO A 167 -12.94 2.28 8.62
C PRO A 167 -13.95 1.68 7.62
N SER A 168 -13.69 1.89 6.33
CA SER A 168 -14.41 1.23 5.22
C SER A 168 -13.90 -0.19 4.98
N SER A 169 -14.54 -0.90 4.06
CA SER A 169 -14.30 -2.31 3.76
C SER A 169 -13.31 -2.51 2.61
N ASP A 170 -12.16 -3.12 2.89
CA ASP A 170 -11.20 -3.54 1.85
C ASP A 170 -11.84 -4.54 0.86
N LEU A 171 -12.75 -5.40 1.34
CA LEU A 171 -13.46 -6.34 0.47
C LEU A 171 -14.34 -5.61 -0.55
N GLU A 172 -15.16 -4.65 -0.10
CA GLU A 172 -15.99 -3.85 -1.01
C GLU A 172 -15.12 -3.10 -2.05
N MET A 173 -13.95 -2.57 -1.64
CA MET A 173 -13.01 -1.93 -2.56
C MET A 173 -12.52 -2.89 -3.64
N MET A 174 -12.12 -4.10 -3.28
CA MET A 174 -11.63 -5.09 -4.24
C MET A 174 -12.75 -5.62 -5.14
N GLU A 175 -13.96 -5.84 -4.59
CA GLU A 175 -15.15 -6.20 -5.37
C GLU A 175 -15.51 -5.16 -6.43
N ALA A 176 -15.40 -3.87 -6.09
CA ALA A 176 -15.75 -2.77 -6.98
C ALA A 176 -14.66 -2.42 -8.02
N SER A 177 -13.45 -2.95 -7.87
CA SER A 177 -12.29 -2.48 -8.65
C SER A 177 -11.60 -3.54 -9.52
N VAL A 178 -11.66 -4.81 -9.14
CA VAL A 178 -10.86 -5.87 -9.77
C VAL A 178 -11.13 -6.01 -11.28
N ASP A 179 -12.34 -5.75 -11.74
CA ASP A 179 -12.73 -5.83 -13.14
C ASP A 179 -12.14 -4.71 -14.02
N ASP A 180 -11.66 -3.62 -13.43
CA ASP A 180 -11.01 -2.54 -14.16
C ASP A 180 -9.75 -3.00 -14.91
N TYR A 181 -9.05 -4.00 -14.40
CA TYR A 181 -7.79 -4.47 -14.96
C TYR A 181 -7.78 -5.94 -15.40
N LEU A 182 -8.67 -6.81 -14.88
CA LEU A 182 -8.70 -8.22 -15.27
C LEU A 182 -9.08 -8.43 -16.74
N SER A 183 -9.85 -7.53 -17.32
CA SER A 183 -10.22 -7.58 -18.74
C SER A 183 -9.14 -7.04 -19.70
N SER A 184 -8.05 -6.50 -19.16
CA SER A 184 -6.96 -5.93 -19.95
C SER A 184 -6.16 -7.02 -20.67
N LYS A 185 -5.74 -6.71 -21.91
CA LYS A 185 -4.77 -7.52 -22.67
C LYS A 185 -3.33 -7.05 -22.45
N GLU A 186 -3.16 -5.87 -21.89
CA GLU A 186 -1.88 -5.26 -21.57
C GLU A 186 -1.51 -5.57 -20.12
N PRO A 187 -0.23 -5.65 -19.77
CA PRO A 187 0.16 -5.83 -18.39
C PRO A 187 -0.36 -4.66 -17.54
N PHE A 188 -0.69 -4.94 -16.30
CA PHE A 188 -1.23 -3.94 -15.39
C PHE A 188 -0.46 -3.87 -14.08
N HIS A 189 -0.54 -2.70 -13.46
CA HIS A 189 -0.17 -2.46 -12.07
C HIS A 189 -1.38 -1.90 -11.32
N ALA A 190 -1.83 -2.62 -10.31
CA ALA A 190 -2.88 -2.19 -9.39
C ALA A 190 -2.28 -1.92 -8.00
N TYR A 191 -2.45 -0.71 -7.50
CA TYR A 191 -2.06 -0.29 -6.16
C TYR A 191 -3.30 -0.16 -5.27
N TYR A 192 -3.31 -0.84 -4.14
CA TYR A 192 -4.35 -0.76 -3.13
C TYR A 192 -3.81 -0.17 -1.83
N MET A 193 -4.43 0.94 -1.39
CA MET A 193 -4.28 1.45 -0.04
C MET A 193 -5.48 1.03 0.78
N THR A 194 -5.32 0.05 1.65
CA THR A 194 -6.39 -0.50 2.48
C THR A 194 -6.71 0.38 3.68
N PHE A 195 -7.88 0.20 4.27
CA PHE A 195 -8.33 1.01 5.40
C PHE A 195 -8.97 0.20 6.53
N SER A 196 -9.43 -1.02 6.27
CA SER A 196 -10.14 -1.83 7.26
C SER A 196 -9.37 -2.04 8.57
N GLY A 197 -8.04 -2.12 8.51
CA GLY A 197 -7.14 -2.27 9.65
C GLY A 197 -6.98 -1.03 10.54
N HIS A 198 -7.62 0.11 10.21
CA HIS A 198 -7.45 1.37 10.94
C HIS A 198 -8.03 1.31 12.36
N TYR A 199 -7.38 2.02 13.32
CA TYR A 199 -7.85 2.14 14.69
C TYR A 199 -9.11 3.06 14.77
N GLN A 200 -9.93 3.02 15.88
CA GLN A 200 -9.66 2.39 17.17
C GLN A 200 -10.10 0.92 17.18
N TYR A 201 -9.40 0.10 17.98
CA TYR A 201 -9.69 -1.33 18.11
C TYR A 201 -10.68 -1.58 19.23
N ASN A 202 -11.95 -1.39 18.93
CA ASN A 202 -13.10 -1.64 19.78
C ASN A 202 -14.31 -2.03 18.90
N TRP A 203 -15.45 -2.32 19.51
CA TRP A 203 -16.64 -2.77 18.79
C TRP A 203 -17.49 -1.64 18.17
N ASP A 204 -17.10 -0.37 18.35
CA ASP A 204 -17.67 0.77 17.63
C ASP A 204 -17.01 0.95 16.24
N ASN A 205 -15.86 0.31 16.02
CA ASN A 205 -15.21 0.24 14.74
C ASN A 205 -16.01 -0.64 13.78
N ALA A 206 -16.34 -0.13 12.59
CA ALA A 206 -17.24 -0.79 11.65
C ALA A 206 -16.76 -2.19 11.24
N MET A 207 -15.46 -2.36 10.95
CA MET A 207 -14.91 -3.64 10.52
C MET A 207 -14.70 -4.63 11.67
N SER A 208 -14.38 -4.12 12.88
CA SER A 208 -14.38 -4.97 14.07
C SER A 208 -15.77 -5.52 14.37
N ALA A 209 -16.79 -4.68 14.33
CA ALA A 209 -18.18 -5.08 14.57
C ALA A 209 -18.67 -6.08 13.51
N LYS A 210 -18.34 -5.86 12.24
CA LYS A 210 -18.68 -6.76 11.12
C LYS A 210 -18.14 -8.17 11.34
N ASN A 211 -16.90 -8.30 11.76
CA ASN A 211 -16.21 -9.59 11.91
C ASN A 211 -16.17 -10.12 13.36
N HIS A 212 -16.92 -9.52 14.30
CA HIS A 212 -16.92 -9.87 15.71
C HIS A 212 -17.11 -11.35 15.99
N ASN A 213 -18.05 -12.00 15.29
CA ASN A 213 -18.38 -13.41 15.53
C ASN A 213 -17.21 -14.37 15.25
N ALA A 214 -16.33 -14.03 14.33
CA ALA A 214 -15.17 -14.85 13.99
C ALA A 214 -14.07 -14.85 15.08
N VAL A 215 -14.08 -13.85 15.96
CA VAL A 215 -13.01 -13.65 16.96
C VAL A 215 -13.49 -13.76 18.40
N ARG A 216 -14.82 -13.83 18.65
CA ARG A 216 -15.41 -13.73 19.99
C ARG A 216 -14.86 -14.75 20.98
N ASP A 217 -14.58 -15.97 20.52
CA ASP A 217 -14.14 -17.09 21.35
C ASP A 217 -12.60 -17.22 21.43
N LEU A 218 -11.85 -16.30 20.79
CA LEU A 218 -10.40 -16.29 20.88
C LEU A 218 -9.92 -15.90 22.29
N PRO A 219 -8.81 -16.49 22.77
CA PRO A 219 -8.32 -16.29 24.15
C PRO A 219 -7.54 -14.98 24.32
N TYR A 220 -8.03 -13.88 23.75
CA TYR A 220 -7.39 -12.57 23.76
C TYR A 220 -8.27 -11.52 24.44
N SER A 221 -7.66 -10.38 24.81
CA SER A 221 -8.41 -9.22 25.31
C SER A 221 -9.29 -8.61 24.20
N GLU A 222 -10.34 -7.88 24.59
CA GLU A 222 -11.28 -7.28 23.63
C GLU A 222 -10.60 -6.37 22.58
N PRO A 223 -9.62 -5.49 22.93
CA PRO A 223 -8.92 -4.71 21.92
C PRO A 223 -8.12 -5.57 20.93
N VAL A 224 -7.53 -6.68 21.37
CA VAL A 224 -6.81 -7.60 20.49
C VAL A 224 -7.77 -8.34 19.56
N LYS A 225 -8.92 -8.79 20.06
CA LYS A 225 -9.97 -9.38 19.23
C LYS A 225 -10.49 -8.39 18.19
N ALA A 226 -10.74 -7.14 18.60
CA ALA A 226 -11.18 -6.09 17.69
C ALA A 226 -10.13 -5.79 16.60
N TYR A 227 -8.83 -5.78 16.94
CA TYR A 227 -7.75 -5.65 15.98
C TYR A 227 -7.74 -6.80 14.95
N ILE A 228 -7.84 -8.04 15.42
CA ILE A 228 -7.91 -9.20 14.53
C ILE A 228 -9.15 -9.09 13.63
N ALA A 229 -10.31 -8.76 14.19
CA ALA A 229 -11.56 -8.62 13.46
C ALA A 229 -11.47 -7.58 12.32
N CYS A 230 -10.82 -6.43 12.55
CA CYS A 230 -10.54 -5.45 11.48
C CYS A 230 -9.73 -6.06 10.34
N ASN A 231 -8.69 -6.83 10.68
CA ASN A 231 -7.78 -7.41 9.69
C ASN A 231 -8.35 -8.67 9.01
N LEU A 232 -9.40 -9.29 9.55
CA LEU A 232 -10.16 -10.31 8.82
C LEU A 232 -10.89 -9.75 7.60
N GLU A 233 -11.16 -8.47 7.58
CA GLU A 233 -11.69 -7.82 6.37
C GLU A 233 -10.68 -7.79 5.24
N LEU A 234 -9.40 -7.53 5.54
CA LEU A 234 -8.30 -7.66 4.58
C LEU A 234 -8.14 -9.13 4.13
N GLU A 235 -8.22 -10.10 5.02
CA GLU A 235 -8.20 -11.53 4.65
C GLU A 235 -9.30 -11.87 3.63
N ASN A 236 -10.54 -11.43 3.89
CA ASN A 236 -11.67 -11.63 2.98
C ASN A 236 -11.43 -10.96 1.62
N ALA A 237 -10.91 -9.75 1.63
CA ALA A 237 -10.55 -9.00 0.43
C ALA A 237 -9.49 -9.72 -0.41
N LEU A 238 -8.44 -10.22 0.24
CA LEU A 238 -7.38 -10.98 -0.43
C LEU A 238 -7.88 -12.32 -0.96
N THR A 239 -8.77 -13.00 -0.23
CA THR A 239 -9.40 -14.24 -0.70
C THR A 239 -10.17 -13.98 -1.99
N TYR A 240 -11.03 -12.95 -1.99
CA TYR A 240 -11.76 -12.55 -3.19
C TYR A 240 -10.83 -12.21 -4.35
N LEU A 241 -9.81 -11.40 -4.11
CA LEU A 241 -8.84 -11.02 -5.14
C LEU A 241 -8.14 -12.25 -5.74
N MET A 242 -7.66 -13.17 -4.90
CA MET A 242 -6.97 -14.38 -5.38
C MET A 242 -7.90 -15.28 -6.20
N ASP A 243 -9.15 -15.47 -5.75
CA ASP A 243 -10.16 -16.23 -6.49
C ASP A 243 -10.44 -15.62 -7.88
N ARG A 244 -10.52 -14.29 -7.95
CA ARG A 244 -10.74 -13.58 -9.22
C ARG A 244 -9.54 -13.68 -10.17
N LEU A 245 -8.32 -13.62 -9.62
CA LEU A 245 -7.09 -13.80 -10.41
C LEU A 245 -6.91 -15.23 -10.91
N GLU A 246 -7.32 -16.24 -10.14
CA GLU A 246 -7.26 -17.64 -10.55
C GLU A 246 -8.31 -17.98 -11.65
N GLN A 247 -9.39 -17.21 -11.75
CA GLN A 247 -10.46 -17.40 -12.75
C GLN A 247 -10.19 -16.67 -14.08
N ALA A 248 -9.29 -15.69 -14.09
CA ALA A 248 -9.02 -14.85 -15.26
C ALA A 248 -7.88 -15.41 -16.12
#